data_eb37810ccd841bfaed32649c2b2854fb
#
_entry.id   eb37810ccd841bfaed32649c2b2854fb
#
_cell.length_a   1.000
_cell.length_b   1.000
_cell.length_c   1.000
_cell.angle_alpha   90.00
_cell.angle_beta   90.00
_cell.angle_gamma   90.00
#
_symmetry.space_group_name_H-M   'P 1'
#
loop_
_entity.id
_entity.type
_entity.pdbx_description
1 polymer ?
#
loop_
_entity_poly.entity_id
_entity_poly.type
_entity_poly.pdbx_seq_one_letter_code
_entity_poly.pdbx_strand_id
1 'polypeptide(L)'
;PELNNRIREHHASLSKTDRKEVEKILRDDLFSICVCTSTLELGVDIGDIDAVVLKGPPLNTSSFLQRIGRSNRRAKKTICFGIFDNDDDKEIFQEMVSMAKIGRVENYEYIPDPSVCVQQILSMSYQNYIDRDLMLDQKKLVEFLSPLKFKDEVILQILEHLESSKKFISKTRMQDKTLILPNTEFLNRLGSFWRSQVHINIPQSRDVPVYDEYNNHIGNISPPDKLGTFNLGSKKWKVEKFSERKITVRQIYNTNIIPSFHNNAHGYFHKYLPEQIRDCVDYKQLLK
;
A
#
# COMPACT_ATOMS: atom_id res chain seq x y z
N PRO A 1 38.39 -9.69 11.60
CA PRO A 1 38.49 -8.25 11.30
C PRO A 1 38.22 -7.92 9.83
N GLU A 2 38.60 -8.80 8.89
CA GLU A 2 38.44 -8.54 7.45
C GLU A 2 37.01 -8.62 6.97
N LEU A 3 36.15 -9.44 7.58
CA LEU A 3 34.78 -9.63 7.16
C LEU A 3 33.91 -8.37 7.42
N ASN A 4 34.12 -7.70 8.53
CA ASN A 4 33.31 -6.49 8.90
C ASN A 4 33.44 -5.36 7.88
N ASN A 5 34.59 -5.23 7.22
CA ASN A 5 34.83 -4.21 6.21
C ASN A 5 34.09 -4.50 4.87
N ARG A 6 33.52 -5.69 4.72
CA ARG A 6 32.83 -6.15 3.50
C ARG A 6 31.31 -6.21 3.66
N ILE A 7 30.81 -5.96 4.86
CA ILE A 7 29.38 -5.89 5.14
C ILE A 7 28.85 -4.50 4.82
N ARG A 8 27.78 -4.43 4.07
CA ARG A 8 27.04 -3.22 3.71
C ARG A 8 25.60 -3.35 4.15
N GLU A 9 24.98 -2.23 4.46
CA GLU A 9 23.57 -2.16 4.83
C GLU A 9 22.80 -1.41 3.74
N HIS A 10 21.59 -1.88 3.40
CA HIS A 10 20.73 -1.20 2.45
C HIS A 10 19.27 -1.23 2.94
N HIS A 11 18.76 -0.08 3.35
CA HIS A 11 17.39 0.07 3.86
C HIS A 11 16.83 1.47 3.56
N ALA A 12 15.51 1.64 3.71
CA ALA A 12 14.80 2.87 3.34
C ALA A 12 15.25 4.12 4.12
N SER A 13 15.78 3.94 5.35
CA SER A 13 16.24 5.07 6.19
C SER A 13 17.60 5.65 5.76
N LEU A 14 18.35 4.95 4.88
CA LEU A 14 19.57 5.51 4.31
C LEU A 14 19.25 6.64 3.34
N SER A 15 20.17 7.62 3.27
CA SER A 15 20.06 8.67 2.27
C SER A 15 20.09 8.11 0.84
N LYS A 16 19.57 8.85 -0.12
CA LYS A 16 19.59 8.44 -1.54
C LYS A 16 21.02 8.28 -2.05
N THR A 17 21.95 9.07 -1.55
CA THR A 17 23.36 9.04 -1.91
C THR A 17 24.01 7.76 -1.39
N ASP A 18 23.84 7.47 -0.09
CA ASP A 18 24.43 6.28 0.53
C ASP A 18 23.90 4.99 -0.11
N ARG A 19 22.59 4.92 -0.41
CA ARG A 19 22.01 3.78 -1.11
C ARG A 19 22.68 3.54 -2.47
N LYS A 20 22.87 4.60 -3.28
CA LYS A 20 23.54 4.50 -4.58
C LYS A 20 25.00 4.08 -4.46
N GLU A 21 25.68 4.51 -3.40
CA GLU A 21 27.06 4.09 -3.13
C GLU A 21 27.13 2.59 -2.81
N VAL A 22 26.25 2.09 -1.94
CA VAL A 22 26.14 0.67 -1.64
C VAL A 22 25.79 -0.14 -2.91
N GLU A 23 24.84 0.30 -3.71
CA GLU A 23 24.45 -0.33 -4.97
C GLU A 23 25.65 -0.42 -5.94
N LYS A 24 26.47 0.63 -6.01
CA LYS A 24 27.70 0.65 -6.82
C LYS A 24 28.74 -0.35 -6.29
N ILE A 25 28.96 -0.38 -4.97
CA ILE A 25 29.89 -1.31 -4.34
C ILE A 25 29.46 -2.76 -4.61
N LEU A 26 28.17 -3.08 -4.45
CA LEU A 26 27.63 -4.42 -4.72
C LEU A 26 27.82 -4.87 -6.17
N ARG A 27 27.84 -3.94 -7.11
CA ARG A 27 28.05 -4.23 -8.53
C ARG A 27 29.51 -4.41 -8.89
N ASP A 28 30.39 -3.58 -8.32
CA ASP A 28 31.76 -3.44 -8.73
C ASP A 28 32.72 -4.31 -7.88
N ASP A 29 32.33 -4.67 -6.66
CA ASP A 29 33.16 -5.43 -5.73
C ASP A 29 32.96 -6.94 -5.92
N LEU A 30 34.10 -7.66 -6.04
CA LEU A 30 34.07 -9.11 -6.25
C LEU A 30 33.65 -9.90 -5.01
N PHE A 31 33.68 -9.30 -3.84
CA PHE A 31 33.34 -9.98 -2.59
C PHE A 31 32.76 -9.01 -1.57
N SER A 32 31.44 -8.94 -1.51
CA SER A 32 30.70 -8.12 -0.55
C SER A 32 29.47 -8.85 0.00
N ILE A 33 29.06 -8.48 1.20
CA ILE A 33 27.82 -8.97 1.84
C ILE A 33 26.91 -7.77 2.07
N CYS A 34 25.67 -7.86 1.61
CA CYS A 34 24.68 -6.84 1.86
C CYS A 34 23.57 -7.34 2.79
N VAL A 35 23.38 -6.66 3.91
CA VAL A 35 22.24 -6.84 4.79
C VAL A 35 21.16 -5.82 4.39
N CYS A 36 20.02 -6.28 3.92
CA CYS A 36 18.99 -5.37 3.41
C CYS A 36 17.59 -5.76 3.86
N THR A 37 16.71 -4.79 3.82
CA THR A 37 15.26 -5.00 3.91
C THR A 37 14.68 -5.24 2.50
N SER A 38 13.38 -5.09 2.31
CA SER A 38 12.71 -5.20 1.00
C SER A 38 13.18 -4.19 -0.06
N THR A 39 14.06 -3.27 0.29
CA THR A 39 14.52 -2.21 -0.63
C THR A 39 15.26 -2.72 -1.88
N LEU A 40 15.82 -3.91 -1.82
CA LEU A 40 16.47 -4.56 -2.96
C LEU A 40 15.55 -5.53 -3.73
N GLU A 41 14.27 -5.64 -3.37
CA GLU A 41 13.31 -6.46 -4.11
C GLU A 41 13.01 -5.90 -5.50
N LEU A 42 12.90 -4.58 -5.63
CA LEU A 42 12.39 -3.90 -6.82
C LEU A 42 13.49 -3.14 -7.57
N GLY A 43 13.69 -3.53 -8.85
CA GLY A 43 14.23 -2.68 -9.90
C GLY A 43 15.65 -2.13 -9.76
N VAL A 44 16.38 -2.48 -8.69
CA VAL A 44 17.74 -1.98 -8.48
C VAL A 44 18.73 -2.88 -9.22
N ASP A 45 19.59 -2.26 -10.02
CA ASP A 45 20.69 -2.97 -10.70
C ASP A 45 21.91 -3.06 -9.77
N ILE A 46 21.96 -4.14 -9.00
CA ILE A 46 23.06 -4.46 -8.06
C ILE A 46 24.04 -5.50 -8.60
N GLY A 47 23.92 -5.83 -9.89
CA GLY A 47 24.75 -6.87 -10.51
C GLY A 47 24.27 -8.29 -10.20
N ASP A 48 25.19 -9.23 -10.33
CA ASP A 48 24.93 -10.67 -10.13
C ASP A 48 25.30 -11.05 -8.69
N ILE A 49 24.33 -11.56 -7.95
CA ILE A 49 24.50 -11.99 -6.57
C ILE A 49 24.65 -13.51 -6.53
N ASP A 50 25.70 -14.05 -5.91
CA ASP A 50 25.96 -15.48 -5.86
C ASP A 50 24.89 -16.23 -5.05
N ALA A 51 24.50 -15.69 -3.89
CA ALA A 51 23.50 -16.33 -3.03
C ALA A 51 22.65 -15.31 -2.27
N VAL A 52 21.41 -15.66 -2.01
CA VAL A 52 20.48 -14.91 -1.18
C VAL A 52 20.21 -15.67 0.12
N VAL A 53 20.31 -14.98 1.25
CA VAL A 53 19.95 -15.53 2.57
C VAL A 53 18.71 -14.80 3.06
N LEU A 54 17.65 -15.54 3.34
CA LEU A 54 16.38 -15.01 3.86
C LEU A 54 16.28 -15.34 5.36
N LYS A 55 16.16 -14.32 6.19
CA LYS A 55 15.84 -14.47 7.62
C LYS A 55 14.34 -14.39 7.82
N GLY A 56 13.72 -15.53 8.03
CA GLY A 56 12.27 -15.70 8.03
C GLY A 56 11.64 -15.72 6.63
N PRO A 57 10.46 -16.34 6.49
CA PRO A 57 9.74 -16.37 5.22
C PRO A 57 9.24 -14.98 4.82
N PRO A 58 9.30 -14.62 3.53
CA PRO A 58 8.62 -13.44 3.00
C PRO A 58 7.10 -13.53 3.19
N LEU A 59 6.41 -12.39 2.99
CA LEU A 59 4.95 -12.31 3.17
C LEU A 59 4.16 -13.17 2.18
N ASN A 60 4.71 -13.43 0.98
CA ASN A 60 4.07 -14.20 -0.07
C ASN A 60 5.09 -14.74 -1.07
N THR A 61 4.67 -15.67 -1.91
CA THR A 61 5.52 -16.31 -2.93
C THR A 61 6.04 -15.32 -3.98
N SER A 62 5.28 -14.29 -4.30
CA SER A 62 5.72 -13.24 -5.22
C SER A 62 6.94 -12.49 -4.65
N SER A 63 6.89 -12.07 -3.40
CA SER A 63 8.02 -11.44 -2.69
C SER A 63 9.21 -12.41 -2.57
N PHE A 64 8.95 -13.68 -2.26
CA PHE A 64 9.97 -14.73 -2.26
C PHE A 64 10.69 -14.81 -3.60
N LEU A 65 9.96 -14.93 -4.72
CA LEU A 65 10.52 -14.98 -6.07
C LEU A 65 11.30 -13.71 -6.44
N GLN A 66 10.82 -12.53 -6.06
CA GLN A 66 11.51 -11.27 -6.31
C GLN A 66 12.86 -11.19 -5.57
N ARG A 67 12.93 -11.69 -4.34
CA ARG A 67 14.19 -11.74 -3.55
C ARG A 67 15.18 -12.75 -4.12
N ILE A 68 14.74 -14.01 -4.30
CA ILE A 68 15.65 -15.05 -4.81
C ILE A 68 16.06 -14.82 -6.27
N GLY A 69 15.21 -14.16 -7.06
CA GLY A 69 15.49 -13.77 -8.44
C GLY A 69 16.63 -12.76 -8.61
N ARG A 70 17.26 -12.32 -7.52
CA ARG A 70 18.48 -11.52 -7.53
C ARG A 70 19.74 -12.37 -7.63
N SER A 71 19.65 -13.67 -7.30
CA SER A 71 20.84 -14.52 -7.29
C SER A 71 21.14 -15.15 -8.64
N ASN A 72 22.40 -15.14 -8.98
CA ASN A 72 23.07 -15.92 -10.04
C ASN A 72 22.34 -15.97 -11.40
N ARG A 73 21.94 -14.80 -11.90
CA ARG A 73 21.20 -14.67 -13.17
C ARG A 73 21.98 -15.20 -14.37
N ARG A 74 23.31 -15.04 -14.37
CA ARG A 74 24.18 -15.48 -15.48
C ARG A 74 24.27 -16.99 -15.57
N ALA A 75 24.34 -17.70 -14.44
CA ALA A 75 24.43 -19.15 -14.42
C ALA A 75 23.07 -19.85 -14.52
N LYS A 76 21.98 -19.11 -14.62
CA LYS A 76 20.61 -19.64 -14.65
C LYS A 76 20.28 -20.58 -13.45
N LYS A 77 20.96 -20.37 -12.33
CA LYS A 77 20.76 -21.10 -11.09
C LYS A 77 20.55 -20.12 -9.96
N THR A 78 19.54 -20.35 -9.15
CA THR A 78 19.26 -19.56 -7.96
C THR A 78 19.76 -20.31 -6.74
N ILE A 79 20.62 -19.69 -5.95
CA ILE A 79 21.08 -20.23 -4.66
C ILE A 79 20.42 -19.39 -3.57
N CYS A 80 19.62 -20.04 -2.73
CA CYS A 80 18.93 -19.38 -1.64
C CYS A 80 19.00 -20.23 -0.37
N PHE A 81 19.24 -19.57 0.75
CA PHE A 81 19.21 -20.17 2.09
C PHE A 81 18.09 -19.52 2.90
N GLY A 82 17.20 -20.32 3.46
CA GLY A 82 16.18 -19.88 4.42
C GLY A 82 16.66 -20.13 5.84
N ILE A 83 16.68 -19.11 6.68
CA ILE A 83 16.91 -19.22 8.12
C ILE A 83 15.57 -19.06 8.79
N PHE A 84 15.15 -20.02 9.59
CA PHE A 84 13.87 -20.04 10.30
C PHE A 84 14.09 -20.29 11.78
N ASP A 85 13.18 -19.78 12.61
CA ASP A 85 13.25 -19.85 14.06
C ASP A 85 12.29 -20.90 14.65
N ASN A 86 11.32 -21.38 13.85
CA ASN A 86 10.28 -22.33 14.25
C ASN A 86 9.86 -23.23 13.08
N ASP A 87 9.11 -24.27 13.38
CA ASP A 87 8.66 -25.24 12.35
C ASP A 87 7.62 -24.65 11.40
N ASP A 88 6.79 -23.70 11.83
CA ASP A 88 5.81 -23.03 10.96
C ASP A 88 6.51 -22.23 9.85
N ASP A 89 7.57 -21.49 10.17
CA ASP A 89 8.39 -20.78 9.19
C ASP A 89 9.03 -21.74 8.18
N LYS A 90 9.46 -22.91 8.66
CA LYS A 90 10.03 -23.97 7.80
C LYS A 90 9.00 -24.51 6.82
N GLU A 91 7.78 -24.79 7.27
CA GLU A 91 6.70 -25.25 6.41
C GLU A 91 6.33 -24.20 5.36
N ILE A 92 6.24 -22.92 5.77
CA ILE A 92 5.98 -21.81 4.84
C ILE A 92 7.07 -21.72 3.78
N PHE A 93 8.35 -21.83 4.14
CA PHE A 93 9.43 -21.87 3.15
C PHE A 93 9.31 -23.03 2.19
N GLN A 94 8.97 -24.23 2.68
CA GLN A 94 8.81 -25.41 1.84
C GLN A 94 7.65 -25.23 0.84
N GLU A 95 6.55 -24.65 1.28
CA GLU A 95 5.41 -24.34 0.42
C GLU A 95 5.79 -23.28 -0.64
N MET A 96 6.46 -22.19 -0.24
CA MET A 96 6.94 -21.17 -1.18
C MET A 96 7.86 -21.74 -2.24
N VAL A 97 8.78 -22.62 -1.87
CA VAL A 97 9.68 -23.30 -2.81
C VAL A 97 8.89 -24.22 -3.76
N SER A 98 7.89 -24.92 -3.23
CA SER A 98 7.01 -25.79 -4.04
C SER A 98 6.22 -24.96 -5.06
N MET A 99 5.61 -23.86 -4.63
CA MET A 99 4.86 -22.94 -5.49
C MET A 99 5.77 -22.31 -6.56
N ALA A 100 6.97 -21.88 -6.16
CA ALA A 100 7.95 -21.30 -7.08
C ALA A 100 8.38 -22.28 -8.17
N LYS A 101 8.58 -23.57 -7.84
CA LYS A 101 8.98 -24.61 -8.82
C LYS A 101 7.92 -24.86 -9.89
N ILE A 102 6.65 -24.72 -9.56
CA ILE A 102 5.53 -24.90 -10.51
C ILE A 102 5.09 -23.58 -11.16
N GLY A 103 5.82 -22.48 -10.89
CA GLY A 103 5.52 -21.16 -11.45
C GLY A 103 4.20 -20.55 -10.96
N ARG A 104 3.74 -20.98 -9.80
CA ARG A 104 2.51 -20.45 -9.19
C ARG A 104 2.88 -19.37 -8.15
N VAL A 105 2.09 -18.32 -8.14
CA VAL A 105 2.04 -17.31 -7.09
C VAL A 105 0.63 -17.31 -6.50
N GLU A 106 0.49 -16.76 -5.32
CA GLU A 106 -0.83 -16.59 -4.71
C GLU A 106 -1.73 -15.80 -5.64
N ASN A 107 -2.88 -16.33 -5.91
CA ASN A 107 -3.89 -15.65 -6.72
C ASN A 107 -4.81 -14.88 -5.77
N TYR A 108 -4.42 -13.65 -5.45
CA TYR A 108 -5.31 -12.76 -4.69
C TYR A 108 -6.40 -12.25 -5.63
N GLU A 109 -7.64 -12.60 -5.31
CA GLU A 109 -8.78 -11.99 -5.96
C GLU A 109 -8.78 -10.49 -5.64
N TYR A 110 -8.55 -9.67 -6.65
CA TYR A 110 -8.58 -8.23 -6.48
C TYR A 110 -10.02 -7.77 -6.25
N ILE A 111 -10.27 -7.25 -5.07
CA ILE A 111 -11.52 -6.59 -4.73
C ILE A 111 -11.27 -5.09 -4.77
N PRO A 112 -11.88 -4.36 -5.70
CA PRO A 112 -11.67 -2.93 -5.79
C PRO A 112 -12.23 -2.21 -4.56
N ASP A 113 -11.51 -1.22 -4.06
CA ASP A 113 -12.01 -0.31 -3.02
C ASP A 113 -13.08 0.61 -3.62
N PRO A 114 -14.31 0.65 -3.08
CA PRO A 114 -15.37 1.50 -3.62
C PRO A 114 -15.05 3.00 -3.60
N SER A 115 -14.07 3.44 -2.85
CA SER A 115 -13.57 4.83 -2.88
C SER A 115 -13.06 5.25 -4.26
N VAL A 116 -12.66 4.29 -5.09
CA VAL A 116 -12.28 4.56 -6.48
C VAL A 116 -13.46 5.10 -7.31
N CYS A 117 -14.68 4.68 -7.01
CA CYS A 117 -15.87 5.23 -7.68
C CYS A 117 -16.04 6.71 -7.35
N VAL A 118 -15.88 7.11 -6.08
CA VAL A 118 -15.92 8.53 -5.68
C VAL A 118 -14.86 9.33 -6.42
N GLN A 119 -13.62 8.83 -6.44
CA GLN A 119 -12.52 9.48 -7.13
C GLN A 119 -12.79 9.63 -8.63
N GLN A 120 -13.24 8.59 -9.32
CA GLN A 120 -13.53 8.64 -10.74
C GLN A 120 -14.70 9.56 -11.08
N ILE A 121 -15.78 9.55 -10.28
CA ILE A 121 -16.93 10.46 -10.45
C ILE A 121 -16.46 11.91 -10.39
N LEU A 122 -15.67 12.26 -9.36
CA LEU A 122 -15.17 13.62 -9.19
C LEU A 122 -14.17 14.01 -10.29
N SER A 123 -13.24 13.12 -10.60
CA SER A 123 -12.23 13.33 -11.63
C SER A 123 -12.86 13.58 -13.00
N MET A 124 -13.79 12.71 -13.41
CA MET A 124 -14.45 12.80 -14.72
C MET A 124 -15.39 14.01 -14.83
N SER A 125 -16.21 14.25 -13.80
CA SER A 125 -17.13 15.40 -13.83
C SER A 125 -16.35 16.71 -13.90
N TYR A 126 -15.26 16.80 -13.16
CA TYR A 126 -14.36 17.95 -13.20
C TYR A 126 -13.67 18.13 -14.55
N GLN A 127 -13.04 17.07 -15.07
CA GLN A 127 -12.31 17.14 -16.33
C GLN A 127 -13.24 17.49 -17.52
N ASN A 128 -14.44 16.92 -17.55
CA ASN A 128 -15.42 17.30 -18.58
C ASN A 128 -15.84 18.76 -18.49
N TYR A 129 -16.03 19.27 -17.27
CA TYR A 129 -16.46 20.65 -17.05
C TYR A 129 -15.37 21.66 -17.40
N ILE A 130 -14.12 21.43 -16.97
CA ILE A 130 -13.02 22.39 -17.20
C ILE A 130 -12.44 22.30 -18.61
N ASP A 131 -12.18 21.09 -19.11
CA ASP A 131 -11.45 20.92 -20.37
C ASP A 131 -12.37 21.02 -21.60
N ARG A 132 -13.65 20.73 -21.42
CA ARG A 132 -14.59 20.59 -22.53
C ARG A 132 -15.86 21.41 -22.39
N ASP A 133 -16.04 22.10 -21.28
CA ASP A 133 -17.28 22.80 -20.91
C ASP A 133 -18.53 21.91 -21.10
N LEU A 134 -18.39 20.61 -20.81
CA LEU A 134 -19.39 19.59 -21.01
C LEU A 134 -19.83 18.99 -19.67
N MET A 135 -21.12 18.79 -19.57
CA MET A 135 -21.74 18.04 -18.47
C MET A 135 -21.49 16.52 -18.68
N LEU A 136 -21.27 15.81 -17.60
CA LEU A 136 -21.07 14.36 -17.65
C LEU A 136 -22.43 13.64 -17.62
N ASP A 137 -22.71 12.85 -18.64
CA ASP A 137 -23.90 11.99 -18.70
C ASP A 137 -23.80 10.86 -17.67
N GLN A 138 -24.77 10.76 -16.75
CA GLN A 138 -24.80 9.75 -15.68
C GLN A 138 -24.75 8.32 -16.26
N LYS A 139 -25.47 8.04 -17.34
CA LYS A 139 -25.48 6.71 -17.94
C LYS A 139 -24.10 6.33 -18.49
N LYS A 140 -23.46 7.26 -19.18
CA LYS A 140 -22.08 7.06 -19.68
C LYS A 140 -21.07 6.88 -18.54
N LEU A 141 -21.26 7.57 -17.42
CA LEU A 141 -20.43 7.40 -16.24
C LEU A 141 -20.56 5.99 -15.65
N VAL A 142 -21.79 5.51 -15.46
CA VAL A 142 -22.04 4.14 -14.94
C VAL A 142 -21.43 3.09 -15.88
N GLU A 143 -21.59 3.28 -17.19
CA GLU A 143 -20.99 2.41 -18.20
C GLU A 143 -19.46 2.43 -18.15
N PHE A 144 -18.85 3.60 -17.98
CA PHE A 144 -17.40 3.75 -17.82
C PHE A 144 -16.87 3.07 -16.56
N LEU A 145 -17.64 3.07 -15.48
CA LEU A 145 -17.26 2.42 -14.21
C LEU A 145 -17.51 0.89 -14.20
N SER A 146 -18.16 0.35 -15.24
CA SER A 146 -18.49 -1.09 -15.29
C SER A 146 -17.30 -2.05 -15.17
N PRO A 147 -16.05 -1.73 -15.63
CA PRO A 147 -14.89 -2.58 -15.42
C PRO A 147 -14.52 -2.78 -13.95
N LEU A 148 -14.95 -1.91 -13.04
CA LEU A 148 -14.77 -2.05 -11.60
C LEU A 148 -15.67 -3.14 -10.99
N LYS A 149 -16.64 -3.66 -11.78
CA LYS A 149 -17.58 -4.71 -11.40
C LYS A 149 -18.51 -4.40 -10.21
N PHE A 150 -18.61 -3.16 -9.78
CA PHE A 150 -19.63 -2.76 -8.80
C PHE A 150 -21.03 -2.84 -9.39
N LYS A 151 -22.01 -3.16 -8.55
CA LYS A 151 -23.43 -3.08 -8.92
C LYS A 151 -23.78 -1.65 -9.29
N ASP A 152 -24.66 -1.47 -10.28
CA ASP A 152 -25.07 -0.14 -10.72
C ASP A 152 -25.76 0.64 -9.60
N GLU A 153 -26.51 -0.06 -8.73
CA GLU A 153 -27.15 0.51 -7.54
C GLU A 153 -26.13 1.12 -6.57
N VAL A 154 -24.97 0.47 -6.40
CA VAL A 154 -23.89 0.98 -5.55
C VAL A 154 -23.33 2.29 -6.10
N ILE A 155 -23.11 2.35 -7.41
CA ILE A 155 -22.63 3.57 -8.08
C ILE A 155 -23.66 4.69 -7.96
N LEU A 156 -24.94 4.38 -8.14
CA LEU A 156 -26.03 5.35 -8.01
C LEU A 156 -26.19 5.86 -6.57
N GLN A 157 -26.05 5.00 -5.56
CA GLN A 157 -26.04 5.40 -4.15
C GLN A 157 -24.88 6.36 -3.84
N ILE A 158 -23.69 6.08 -4.37
CA ILE A 158 -22.53 6.98 -4.22
C ILE A 158 -22.83 8.33 -4.87
N LEU A 159 -23.37 8.35 -6.08
CA LEU A 159 -23.74 9.58 -6.79
C LEU A 159 -24.77 10.41 -6.01
N GLU A 160 -25.80 9.78 -5.45
CA GLU A 160 -26.81 10.45 -4.65
C GLU A 160 -26.22 11.03 -3.36
N HIS A 161 -25.36 10.29 -2.71
CA HIS A 161 -24.67 10.75 -1.51
C HIS A 161 -23.72 11.95 -1.79
N LEU A 162 -23.00 11.92 -2.91
CA LEU A 162 -22.14 13.03 -3.31
C LEU A 162 -22.92 14.30 -3.67
N GLU A 163 -24.13 14.16 -4.18
CA GLU A 163 -25.03 15.28 -4.45
C GLU A 163 -25.68 15.81 -3.16
N SER A 164 -26.42 14.96 -2.44
CA SER A 164 -27.29 15.36 -1.34
C SER A 164 -26.53 15.70 -0.06
N SER A 165 -25.64 14.80 0.38
CA SER A 165 -24.96 14.91 1.68
C SER A 165 -23.66 15.68 1.61
N LYS A 166 -22.86 15.47 0.57
CA LYS A 166 -21.55 16.10 0.44
C LYS A 166 -21.57 17.38 -0.38
N LYS A 167 -22.58 17.53 -1.25
CA LYS A 167 -22.68 18.68 -2.18
C LYS A 167 -21.43 18.86 -3.05
N PHE A 168 -20.85 17.75 -3.50
CA PHE A 168 -19.66 17.75 -4.34
C PHE A 168 -19.99 17.86 -5.82
N ILE A 169 -21.15 17.37 -6.17
CA ILE A 169 -21.72 17.43 -7.51
C ILE A 169 -23.16 17.93 -7.43
N SER A 170 -23.68 18.37 -8.54
CA SER A 170 -25.11 18.63 -8.77
C SER A 170 -25.58 17.85 -9.98
N LYS A 171 -26.86 17.45 -9.98
CA LYS A 171 -27.49 16.80 -11.12
C LYS A 171 -28.53 17.72 -11.73
N THR A 172 -28.59 17.70 -13.05
CA THR A 172 -29.65 18.39 -13.79
C THR A 172 -30.27 17.44 -14.80
N ARG A 173 -31.57 17.54 -15.02
CA ARG A 173 -32.26 16.71 -16.01
C ARG A 173 -32.50 17.53 -17.28
N MET A 174 -31.96 17.04 -18.39
CA MET A 174 -32.17 17.61 -19.71
C MET A 174 -32.68 16.54 -20.68
N GLN A 175 -33.93 16.72 -21.16
CA GLN A 175 -34.62 15.71 -21.97
C GLN A 175 -34.67 14.38 -21.21
N ASP A 176 -34.14 13.30 -21.78
CA ASP A 176 -34.08 11.96 -21.18
C ASP A 176 -32.75 11.64 -20.48
N LYS A 177 -31.90 12.65 -20.27
CA LYS A 177 -30.57 12.46 -19.68
C LYS A 177 -30.46 13.13 -18.33
N THR A 178 -29.80 12.45 -17.39
CA THR A 178 -29.34 13.05 -16.15
C THR A 178 -27.87 13.43 -16.32
N LEU A 179 -27.60 14.72 -16.19
CA LEU A 179 -26.29 15.31 -16.37
C LEU A 179 -25.72 15.68 -15.01
N ILE A 180 -24.40 15.46 -14.85
CA ILE A 180 -23.65 15.68 -13.63
C ILE A 180 -22.68 16.84 -13.86
N LEU A 181 -22.64 17.77 -12.91
CA LEU A 181 -21.71 18.88 -12.85
C LEU A 181 -20.95 18.86 -11.53
N PRO A 182 -19.67 19.23 -11.50
CA PRO A 182 -18.96 19.43 -10.26
C PRO A 182 -19.46 20.68 -9.55
N ASN A 183 -19.51 20.65 -8.22
CA ASN A 183 -19.77 21.84 -7.43
C ASN A 183 -18.49 22.66 -7.27
N THR A 184 -18.45 23.83 -7.88
CA THR A 184 -17.29 24.71 -7.85
C THR A 184 -16.95 25.24 -6.46
N GLU A 185 -17.92 25.44 -5.57
CA GLU A 185 -17.65 25.81 -4.17
C GLU A 185 -16.90 24.73 -3.42
N PHE A 186 -17.24 23.45 -3.66
CA PHE A 186 -16.49 22.33 -3.08
C PHE A 186 -15.05 22.33 -3.58
N LEU A 187 -14.83 22.55 -4.87
CA LEU A 187 -13.52 22.59 -5.47
C LEU A 187 -12.67 23.73 -4.89
N ASN A 188 -13.27 24.89 -4.66
CA ASN A 188 -12.62 26.02 -4.02
C ASN A 188 -12.23 25.75 -2.55
N ARG A 189 -13.02 24.94 -1.82
CA ARG A 189 -12.71 24.53 -0.43
C ARG A 189 -11.50 23.57 -0.35
N LEU A 190 -11.22 22.79 -1.38
CA LEU A 190 -10.05 21.91 -1.43
C LEU A 190 -8.73 22.68 -1.62
N GLY A 191 -8.78 23.98 -1.94
CA GLY A 191 -7.61 24.82 -2.15
C GLY A 191 -6.90 24.55 -3.47
N SER A 192 -5.71 25.13 -3.65
CA SER A 192 -4.95 25.09 -4.91
C SER A 192 -4.48 23.69 -5.32
N PHE A 193 -4.42 22.73 -4.40
CA PHE A 193 -3.97 21.36 -4.66
C PHE A 193 -5.06 20.41 -5.17
N TRP A 194 -6.33 20.83 -5.15
CA TRP A 194 -7.43 19.95 -5.50
C TRP A 194 -7.36 19.40 -6.94
N ARG A 195 -6.78 20.13 -7.88
CA ARG A 195 -6.58 19.70 -9.27
C ARG A 195 -5.79 18.39 -9.38
N SER A 196 -4.78 18.21 -8.54
CA SER A 196 -4.02 16.97 -8.48
C SER A 196 -4.70 15.91 -7.61
N GLN A 197 -5.37 16.33 -6.54
CA GLN A 197 -5.96 15.41 -5.57
C GLN A 197 -7.16 14.63 -6.12
N VAL A 198 -8.02 15.23 -6.96
CA VAL A 198 -9.17 14.53 -7.54
C VAL A 198 -8.77 13.38 -8.48
N HIS A 199 -7.53 13.36 -8.95
CA HIS A 199 -7.02 12.31 -9.83
C HIS A 199 -6.27 11.20 -9.10
N ILE A 200 -6.11 11.30 -7.77
CA ILE A 200 -5.28 10.39 -6.97
C ILE A 200 -6.11 9.85 -5.81
N ASN A 201 -6.28 8.53 -5.73
CA ASN A 201 -6.96 7.85 -4.63
C ASN A 201 -5.97 7.16 -3.66
N ILE A 202 -4.75 7.68 -3.58
CA ILE A 202 -3.73 7.16 -2.66
C ILE A 202 -3.96 7.79 -1.29
N PRO A 203 -4.08 7.01 -0.21
CA PRO A 203 -4.19 7.54 1.14
C PRO A 203 -2.98 8.43 1.44
N GLN A 204 -3.21 9.60 1.95
CA GLN A 204 -2.13 10.38 2.55
C GLN A 204 -1.79 9.76 3.91
N SER A 205 -0.99 8.71 3.91
CA SER A 205 -0.40 8.22 5.15
C SER A 205 0.62 9.26 5.62
N ARG A 206 0.26 10.02 6.64
CA ARG A 206 1.26 10.75 7.40
C ARG A 206 1.87 9.75 8.34
N ASP A 207 3.07 9.28 8.02
CA ASP A 207 3.81 8.48 8.96
C ASP A 207 4.03 9.29 10.24
N VAL A 208 3.64 8.68 11.36
CA VAL A 208 3.76 9.30 12.68
C VAL A 208 5.00 8.71 13.36
N PRO A 209 5.89 9.55 13.89
CA PRO A 209 7.08 9.09 14.58
C PRO A 209 6.70 8.36 15.87
N VAL A 210 7.34 7.22 16.09
CA VAL A 210 7.15 6.35 17.24
C VAL A 210 8.33 6.49 18.19
N TYR A 211 8.03 6.67 19.45
CA TYR A 211 9.01 6.80 20.52
C TYR A 211 8.76 5.77 21.62
N ASP A 212 9.81 5.27 22.22
CA ASP A 212 9.71 4.45 23.42
C ASP A 212 9.40 5.29 24.68
N GLU A 213 9.28 4.62 25.83
CA GLU A 213 9.03 5.24 27.13
C GLU A 213 10.16 6.18 27.59
N TYR A 214 11.37 5.99 27.04
CA TYR A 214 12.55 6.83 27.30
C TYR A 214 12.70 7.97 26.27
N ASN A 215 11.70 8.16 25.40
CA ASN A 215 11.69 9.16 24.33
C ASN A 215 12.75 8.93 23.24
N ASN A 216 13.23 7.72 23.05
CA ASN A 216 14.06 7.35 21.92
C ASN A 216 13.17 7.14 20.68
N HIS A 217 13.55 7.72 19.55
CA HIS A 217 12.87 7.51 18.28
C HIS A 217 13.19 6.10 17.76
N ILE A 218 12.17 5.27 17.55
CA ILE A 218 12.32 3.87 17.12
C ILE A 218 11.88 3.64 15.67
N GLY A 219 11.23 4.61 15.04
CA GLY A 219 10.82 4.57 13.65
C GLY A 219 9.56 5.39 13.38
N ASN A 220 9.05 5.27 12.16
CA ASN A 220 7.79 5.89 11.74
C ASN A 220 6.81 4.81 11.31
N ILE A 221 5.53 4.98 11.63
CA ILE A 221 4.47 4.08 11.19
C ILE A 221 3.26 4.88 10.71
N SER A 222 2.50 4.32 9.80
CA SER A 222 1.16 4.83 9.51
C SER A 222 0.29 4.66 10.75
N PRO A 223 -0.48 5.68 11.18
CA PRO A 223 -1.25 5.62 12.40
C PRO A 223 -2.22 4.42 12.35
N PRO A 224 -2.21 3.57 13.38
CA PRO A 224 -3.15 2.46 13.46
C PRO A 224 -4.56 2.97 13.76
N ASP A 225 -5.57 2.36 13.18
CA ASP A 225 -6.98 2.69 13.43
C ASP A 225 -7.42 2.44 14.88
N LYS A 226 -6.70 1.57 15.60
CA LYS A 226 -6.96 1.25 17.01
C LYS A 226 -5.66 1.17 17.81
N LEU A 227 -5.73 1.62 19.06
CA LEU A 227 -4.66 1.44 20.03
C LEU A 227 -4.44 -0.06 20.28
N GLY A 228 -3.30 -0.58 19.87
CA GLY A 228 -2.99 -2.00 19.92
C GLY A 228 -1.51 -2.28 20.10
N THR A 229 -1.11 -3.47 19.70
CA THR A 229 0.28 -3.90 19.68
C THR A 229 0.76 -4.02 18.23
N PHE A 230 2.04 -3.75 17.98
CA PHE A 230 2.65 -3.89 16.66
C PHE A 230 4.13 -4.28 16.75
N ASN A 231 4.68 -4.73 15.63
CA ASN A 231 6.10 -5.04 15.49
C ASN A 231 6.81 -3.88 14.77
N LEU A 232 7.93 -3.44 15.34
CA LEU A 232 8.81 -2.47 14.70
C LEU A 232 10.25 -2.75 15.13
N GLY A 233 11.18 -2.84 14.18
CA GLY A 233 12.58 -3.16 14.46
C GLY A 233 12.77 -4.52 15.15
N SER A 234 12.06 -5.56 14.68
CA SER A 234 12.07 -6.93 15.26
C SER A 234 11.65 -7.02 16.73
N LYS A 235 11.01 -5.98 17.26
CA LYS A 235 10.51 -5.92 18.64
C LYS A 235 9.00 -5.71 18.62
N LYS A 236 8.33 -6.25 19.67
CA LYS A 236 6.89 -6.03 19.89
C LYS A 236 6.66 -4.80 20.77
N TRP A 237 5.74 -3.96 20.36
CA TRP A 237 5.41 -2.71 21.02
C TRP A 237 3.92 -2.62 21.33
N LYS A 238 3.57 -2.10 22.47
CA LYS A 238 2.21 -1.74 22.88
C LYS A 238 2.08 -0.23 22.87
N VAL A 239 1.04 0.28 22.22
CA VAL A 239 0.75 1.72 22.21
C VAL A 239 0.26 2.14 23.61
N GLU A 240 0.92 3.12 24.19
CA GLU A 240 0.52 3.75 25.46
C GLU A 240 -0.17 5.09 25.27
N LYS A 241 0.39 5.91 24.36
CA LYS A 241 -0.17 7.23 24.04
C LYS A 241 -0.14 7.43 22.53
N PHE A 242 -1.22 7.95 22.01
CA PHE A 242 -1.37 8.28 20.60
C PHE A 242 -1.78 9.74 20.44
N SER A 243 -1.10 10.43 19.52
CA SER A 243 -1.51 11.72 19.00
C SER A 243 -1.22 11.78 17.50
N GLU A 244 -1.82 12.71 16.79
CA GLU A 244 -1.58 12.90 15.35
C GLU A 244 -0.12 13.21 15.00
N ARG A 245 0.71 13.58 15.98
CA ARG A 245 2.10 13.99 15.79
C ARG A 245 3.12 13.02 16.38
N LYS A 246 2.70 12.13 17.27
CA LYS A 246 3.61 11.26 18.02
C LYS A 246 2.88 10.06 18.61
N ILE A 247 3.51 8.89 18.51
CA ILE A 247 3.07 7.66 19.18
C ILE A 247 4.11 7.29 20.24
N THR A 248 3.67 7.05 21.46
CA THR A 248 4.54 6.55 22.53
C THR A 248 4.17 5.10 22.80
N VAL A 249 5.19 4.25 22.87
CA VAL A 249 5.01 2.79 22.99
C VAL A 249 5.91 2.24 24.10
N ARG A 250 5.51 1.06 24.62
CA ARG A 250 6.32 0.25 25.52
C ARG A 250 6.64 -1.09 24.90
N GLN A 251 7.86 -1.56 25.07
CA GLN A 251 8.25 -2.87 24.60
C GLN A 251 7.57 -3.96 25.43
N ILE A 252 7.09 -5.01 24.74
CA ILE A 252 6.48 -6.18 25.39
C ILE A 252 7.23 -7.45 24.99
N TYR A 253 7.52 -8.29 25.99
CA TYR A 253 8.44 -9.43 25.82
C TYR A 253 7.73 -10.78 25.71
N ASN A 254 6.48 -10.90 26.13
CA ASN A 254 5.81 -12.19 26.18
C ASN A 254 4.30 -12.02 25.97
N THR A 255 3.84 -12.23 24.75
CA THR A 255 2.40 -12.28 24.51
C THR A 255 2.08 -13.16 23.32
N ASN A 256 1.12 -14.06 23.51
CA ASN A 256 0.37 -14.72 22.43
C ASN A 256 -0.56 -13.74 21.68
N ILE A 257 -0.31 -12.45 21.78
CA ILE A 257 -1.08 -11.42 21.06
C ILE A 257 -0.47 -11.32 19.67
N ILE A 258 -1.19 -11.78 18.69
CA ILE A 258 -0.88 -11.59 17.28
C ILE A 258 -1.01 -10.09 16.99
N PRO A 259 0.05 -9.41 16.55
CA PRO A 259 -0.05 -8.02 16.16
C PRO A 259 -1.01 -7.91 14.96
N SER A 260 -2.16 -7.29 15.16
CA SER A 260 -3.07 -7.02 14.07
C SER A 260 -2.71 -5.70 13.39
N PHE A 261 -1.84 -5.74 12.42
CA PHE A 261 -1.78 -4.70 11.40
C PHE A 261 -2.82 -5.05 10.33
N HIS A 262 -4.03 -4.61 10.51
CA HIS A 262 -4.95 -4.49 9.40
C HIS A 262 -4.65 -3.15 8.73
N ASN A 263 -3.71 -3.18 7.82
CA ASN A 263 -3.49 -2.08 6.89
C ASN A 263 -4.57 -2.18 5.80
N ASN A 264 -5.82 -1.99 6.18
CA ASN A 264 -6.88 -1.64 5.25
C ASN A 264 -6.66 -0.16 4.90
N ALA A 265 -5.61 0.09 4.15
CA ALA A 265 -5.37 1.40 3.58
C ALA A 265 -6.44 1.67 2.51
N HIS A 266 -7.59 2.13 2.97
CA HIS A 266 -8.63 2.61 2.09
C HIS A 266 -8.13 3.82 1.29
N GLY A 267 -8.61 3.98 0.07
CA GLY A 267 -8.29 5.13 -0.76
C GLY A 267 -8.67 6.45 -0.07
N TYR A 268 -8.03 7.54 -0.46
CA TYR A 268 -8.26 8.89 0.10
C TYR A 268 -9.74 9.30 0.14
N PHE A 269 -10.51 8.87 -0.86
CA PHE A 269 -11.92 9.21 -1.00
C PHE A 269 -12.87 8.31 -0.19
N HIS A 270 -12.37 7.31 0.54
CA HIS A 270 -13.17 6.40 1.34
C HIS A 270 -14.07 7.14 2.36
N LYS A 271 -13.58 8.19 3.00
CA LYS A 271 -14.32 9.05 3.93
C LYS A 271 -15.55 9.75 3.33
N TYR A 272 -15.67 9.76 2.01
CA TYR A 272 -16.77 10.38 1.29
C TYR A 272 -17.79 9.37 0.75
N LEU A 273 -17.61 8.09 1.05
CA LEU A 273 -18.60 7.06 0.76
C LEU A 273 -19.84 7.20 1.65
N PRO A 274 -21.01 6.74 1.19
CA PRO A 274 -22.17 6.51 2.06
C PRO A 274 -21.77 5.57 3.20
N GLU A 275 -22.32 5.79 4.39
CA GLU A 275 -21.99 5.02 5.59
C GLU A 275 -22.17 3.51 5.40
N GLN A 276 -23.26 3.10 4.75
CA GLN A 276 -23.57 1.71 4.45
C GLN A 276 -22.50 1.01 3.58
N ILE A 277 -21.90 1.74 2.64
CA ILE A 277 -20.85 1.24 1.77
C ILE A 277 -19.48 1.34 2.47
N ARG A 278 -19.25 2.44 3.18
CA ARG A 278 -18.00 2.70 3.90
C ARG A 278 -17.72 1.66 4.98
N ASP A 279 -18.75 1.30 5.73
CA ASP A 279 -18.66 0.41 6.88
C ASP A 279 -18.93 -1.07 6.49
N CYS A 280 -19.03 -1.37 5.20
CA CYS A 280 -19.19 -2.72 4.68
C CYS A 280 -17.90 -3.53 4.95
N VAL A 281 -18.04 -4.64 5.67
CA VAL A 281 -16.92 -5.51 6.05
C VAL A 281 -16.39 -6.32 4.85
N ASP A 282 -17.27 -6.69 3.93
CA ASP A 282 -16.93 -7.48 2.75
C ASP A 282 -17.42 -6.80 1.47
N TYR A 283 -16.50 -6.13 0.79
CA TYR A 283 -16.80 -5.44 -0.48
C TYR A 283 -17.21 -6.38 -1.63
N LYS A 284 -17.00 -7.70 -1.51
CA LYS A 284 -17.53 -8.65 -2.50
C LYS A 284 -19.03 -8.53 -2.67
N GLN A 285 -19.76 -8.19 -1.61
CA GLN A 285 -21.21 -8.00 -1.65
C GLN A 285 -21.65 -6.81 -2.52
N LEU A 286 -20.75 -5.87 -2.79
CA LEU A 286 -20.99 -4.68 -3.62
C LEU A 286 -20.75 -4.95 -5.11
N LEU A 287 -20.17 -6.10 -5.45
CA LEU A 287 -19.84 -6.47 -6.83
C LEU A 287 -21.01 -7.18 -7.53
N LYS A 288 -20.99 -7.11 -8.88
CA LYS A 288 -21.92 -7.82 -9.78
C LYS A 288 -21.73 -9.32 -9.72
#